data_eea8668c6269de7f4675cefe82800e6e
#
_entry.id   eea8668c6269de7f4675cefe82800e6e
#
_cell.length_a   1.000
_cell.length_b   1.000
_cell.length_c   1.000
_cell.angle_alpha   90.00
_cell.angle_beta   90.00
_cell.angle_gamma   90.00
#
_symmetry.space_group_name_H-M   'P 1'
#
loop_
_entity.id
_entity.type
_entity.pdbx_description
1 polymer ?
#
loop_
_entity_poly.entity_id
_entity_poly.type
_entity_poly.pdbx_seq_one_letter_code
_entity_poly.pdbx_strand_id
1 'polypeptide(L)'
;MEYMDNIITNQIFLEQQPKFYYIKSTEILPNIPSHEKIRARINFLKKANLTAFIINRGGWIIPQDAFKPDNKPTVIHYLAILDDSAITSNGILSPSQMYCSIAVNSNFHKDKASIIHKLLNFIQLNNLEIIGDIFILSIKNHWHTKDKNEYILKINVPVKNK
;
A
#
# COMPACT_ATOMS: atom_id res chain seq x y z
N MET A 1 8.09 -17.94 4.56
CA MET A 1 6.88 -17.80 5.40
C MET A 1 7.20 -17.51 6.87
N GLU A 2 8.29 -18.01 7.39
CA GLU A 2 8.70 -17.73 8.76
C GLU A 2 8.89 -16.24 9.07
N TYR A 3 9.31 -15.44 8.10
CA TYR A 3 9.50 -14.01 8.30
C TYR A 3 8.20 -13.24 8.56
N MET A 4 7.03 -13.79 8.17
CA MET A 4 5.73 -13.16 8.43
C MET A 4 5.33 -13.23 9.91
N ASP A 5 5.80 -14.24 10.60
CA ASP A 5 5.50 -14.40 12.02
C ASP A 5 6.29 -13.44 12.91
N ASN A 6 7.32 -12.82 12.35
CA ASN A 6 8.20 -11.87 13.03
C ASN A 6 7.90 -10.41 12.69
N ILE A 7 6.78 -10.11 12.02
CA ILE A 7 6.43 -8.73 11.66
C ILE A 7 5.98 -8.00 12.92
N ILE A 8 6.69 -6.92 13.25
CA ILE A 8 6.32 -6.04 14.34
C ILE A 8 5.24 -5.08 13.82
N THR A 9 4.05 -5.12 14.46
CA THR A 9 2.93 -4.25 14.10
C THR A 9 2.90 -3.00 14.96
N ASN A 10 2.26 -1.94 14.44
CA ASN A 10 2.00 -0.68 15.14
C ASN A 10 3.24 0.12 15.55
N GLN A 11 4.40 -0.21 15.01
CA GLN A 11 5.64 0.53 15.22
C GLN A 11 6.11 1.15 13.92
N ILE A 12 6.35 2.47 13.93
CA ILE A 12 6.88 3.20 12.78
C ILE A 12 8.39 2.97 12.68
N PHE A 13 8.86 2.76 11.46
CA PHE A 13 10.29 2.62 11.18
C PHE A 13 10.64 3.28 9.85
N LEU A 14 11.92 3.62 9.69
CA LEU A 14 12.48 4.09 8.43
C LEU A 14 13.23 2.95 7.78
N GLU A 15 13.02 2.77 6.48
CA GLU A 15 13.75 1.75 5.71
C GLU A 15 14.12 2.27 4.34
N GLN A 16 15.30 1.90 3.89
CA GLN A 16 15.71 2.10 2.50
C GLN A 16 15.24 0.90 1.70
N GLN A 17 14.44 1.13 0.67
CA GLN A 17 13.99 0.06 -0.21
C GLN A 17 14.66 0.15 -1.57
N PRO A 18 15.00 -0.99 -2.20
CA PRO A 18 15.52 -0.99 -3.55
C PRO A 18 14.45 -0.53 -4.55
N LYS A 19 14.88 -0.19 -5.74
CA LYS A 19 13.95 0.11 -6.83
C LYS A 19 13.04 -1.08 -7.11
N PHE A 20 11.82 -0.81 -7.52
CA PHE A 20 10.88 -1.83 -7.98
C PHE A 20 9.99 -1.28 -9.10
N TYR A 21 9.37 -2.17 -9.84
CA TYR A 21 8.41 -1.81 -10.87
C TYR A 21 7.01 -2.21 -10.43
N TYR A 22 6.05 -1.39 -10.79
CA TYR A 22 4.65 -1.64 -10.46
C TYR A 22 3.73 -1.16 -11.57
N ILE A 23 2.49 -1.63 -11.54
CA ILE A 23 1.39 -1.09 -12.34
C ILE A 23 0.29 -0.63 -11.40
N LYS A 24 -0.47 0.35 -11.83
CA LYS A 24 -1.61 0.87 -11.10
C LYS A 24 -2.85 0.96 -11.98
N SER A 25 -4.01 0.83 -11.35
CA SER A 25 -5.29 1.07 -12.02
C SER A 25 -5.53 2.57 -12.24
N THR A 26 -6.60 2.87 -12.96
CA THR A 26 -7.21 4.20 -12.92
C THR A 26 -7.72 4.48 -11.51
N GLU A 27 -8.02 5.73 -11.24
CA GLU A 27 -8.55 6.20 -9.96
C GLU A 27 -9.86 5.49 -9.61
N ILE A 28 -9.96 4.98 -8.40
CA ILE A 28 -11.16 4.35 -7.87
C ILE A 28 -11.81 5.32 -6.90
N LEU A 29 -13.00 5.77 -7.24
CA LEU A 29 -13.77 6.69 -6.41
C LEU A 29 -14.26 5.98 -5.15
N PRO A 30 -14.25 6.66 -4.00
CA PRO A 30 -14.58 6.02 -2.72
C PRO A 30 -16.04 5.64 -2.59
N ASN A 31 -16.93 6.27 -3.34
CA ASN A 31 -18.40 6.14 -3.20
C ASN A 31 -19.03 5.16 -4.19
N ILE A 32 -18.25 4.43 -4.98
CA ILE A 32 -18.83 3.42 -5.89
C ILE A 32 -19.26 2.19 -5.10
N PRO A 33 -20.29 1.44 -5.58
CA PRO A 33 -20.73 0.22 -4.92
C PRO A 33 -19.63 -0.84 -4.80
N SER A 34 -19.70 -1.67 -3.76
CA SER A 34 -18.68 -2.71 -3.50
C SER A 34 -18.49 -3.68 -4.67
N HIS A 35 -19.57 -4.06 -5.36
CA HIS A 35 -19.47 -4.95 -6.52
C HIS A 35 -18.73 -4.30 -7.69
N GLU A 36 -18.81 -2.98 -7.84
CA GLU A 36 -18.05 -2.24 -8.85
C GLU A 36 -16.56 -2.19 -8.50
N LYS A 37 -16.23 -2.04 -7.21
CA LYS A 37 -14.84 -2.09 -6.74
C LYS A 37 -14.22 -3.46 -7.03
N ILE A 38 -14.95 -4.54 -6.75
CA ILE A 38 -14.48 -5.91 -7.03
C ILE A 38 -14.28 -6.09 -8.53
N ARG A 39 -15.23 -5.65 -9.35
CA ARG A 39 -15.15 -5.72 -10.80
C ARG A 39 -13.94 -4.94 -11.34
N ALA A 40 -13.73 -3.72 -10.84
CA ALA A 40 -12.59 -2.89 -11.23
C ALA A 40 -11.27 -3.58 -10.90
N ARG A 41 -11.16 -4.21 -9.72
CA ARG A 41 -9.97 -4.96 -9.33
C ARG A 41 -9.73 -6.17 -10.25
N ILE A 42 -10.77 -6.94 -10.52
CA ILE A 42 -10.67 -8.11 -11.41
C ILE A 42 -10.25 -7.66 -12.82
N ASN A 43 -10.86 -6.61 -13.34
CA ASN A 43 -10.52 -6.08 -14.67
C ASN A 43 -9.08 -5.56 -14.72
N PHE A 44 -8.63 -4.89 -13.65
CA PHE A 44 -7.23 -4.44 -13.53
C PHE A 44 -6.27 -5.62 -13.60
N LEU A 45 -6.52 -6.67 -12.82
CA LEU A 45 -5.66 -7.86 -12.80
C LEU A 45 -5.64 -8.60 -14.14
N LYS A 46 -6.79 -8.72 -14.80
CA LYS A 46 -6.89 -9.33 -16.13
C LYS A 46 -6.14 -8.52 -17.18
N LYS A 47 -6.35 -7.21 -17.20
CA LYS A 47 -5.70 -6.31 -18.16
C LYS A 47 -4.17 -6.31 -18.00
N ALA A 48 -3.71 -6.46 -16.78
CA ALA A 48 -2.29 -6.54 -16.47
C ALA A 48 -1.69 -7.93 -16.77
N ASN A 49 -2.50 -8.88 -17.19
CA ASN A 49 -2.11 -10.27 -17.42
C ASN A 49 -1.40 -10.90 -16.23
N LEU A 50 -1.87 -10.57 -15.02
CA LEU A 50 -1.28 -11.03 -13.79
C LEU A 50 -1.93 -12.35 -13.36
N THR A 51 -1.10 -13.30 -12.94
CA THR A 51 -1.55 -14.58 -12.38
C THR A 51 -1.95 -14.41 -10.91
N ALA A 52 -2.69 -15.37 -10.37
CA ALA A 52 -3.07 -15.39 -8.96
C ALA A 52 -1.87 -15.25 -8.01
N PHE A 53 -0.71 -15.71 -8.42
CA PHE A 53 0.53 -15.61 -7.68
C PHE A 53 0.94 -14.15 -7.39
N ILE A 54 0.74 -13.25 -8.35
CA ILE A 54 1.13 -11.84 -8.22
C ILE A 54 0.15 -11.07 -7.32
N ILE A 55 -1.06 -11.58 -7.11
CA ILE A 55 -2.05 -10.97 -6.22
C ILE A 55 -1.50 -10.76 -4.80
N ASN A 56 -0.62 -11.63 -4.35
CA ASN A 56 0.01 -11.53 -3.02
C ASN A 56 0.98 -10.35 -2.89
N ARG A 57 1.34 -9.70 -4.00
CA ARG A 57 2.20 -8.52 -4.02
C ARG A 57 1.43 -7.27 -4.44
N GLY A 58 0.16 -7.24 -4.10
CA GLY A 58 -0.72 -6.16 -4.43
C GLY A 58 -1.15 -5.34 -3.23
N GLY A 59 -1.93 -4.31 -3.52
CA GLY A 59 -2.49 -3.42 -2.52
C GLY A 59 -3.09 -2.19 -3.16
N TRP A 60 -2.79 -1.05 -2.58
CA TRP A 60 -3.36 0.23 -3.00
C TRP A 60 -2.29 1.31 -3.05
N ILE A 61 -2.56 2.33 -3.89
CA ILE A 61 -1.84 3.59 -3.85
C ILE A 61 -2.82 4.66 -3.41
N ILE A 62 -2.43 5.44 -2.40
CA ILE A 62 -3.15 6.66 -2.01
C ILE A 62 -2.37 7.83 -2.58
N PRO A 63 -2.97 8.68 -3.43
CA PRO A 63 -2.32 9.91 -3.88
C PRO A 63 -1.86 10.76 -2.70
N GLN A 64 -0.72 11.41 -2.85
CA GLN A 64 -0.12 12.20 -1.76
C GLN A 64 -1.10 13.24 -1.21
N ASP A 65 -1.83 13.93 -2.06
CA ASP A 65 -2.80 14.94 -1.67
C ASP A 65 -4.05 14.39 -0.97
N ALA A 66 -4.31 13.09 -1.10
CA ALA A 66 -5.41 12.39 -0.44
C ALA A 66 -4.99 11.73 0.89
N PHE A 67 -3.72 11.80 1.24
CA PHE A 67 -3.19 11.20 2.47
C PHE A 67 -3.39 12.16 3.65
N LYS A 68 -4.61 12.15 4.21
CA LYS A 68 -5.06 13.08 5.26
C LYS A 68 -5.68 12.33 6.42
N PRO A 69 -5.47 12.81 7.67
CA PRO A 69 -5.98 12.16 8.88
C PRO A 69 -7.45 12.53 9.13
N ASP A 70 -8.30 12.37 8.14
CA ASP A 70 -9.73 12.56 8.26
C ASP A 70 -10.46 11.21 8.06
N ASN A 71 -11.76 11.17 8.37
CA ASN A 71 -12.58 9.97 8.24
C ASN A 71 -13.31 9.88 6.90
N LYS A 72 -12.96 10.74 5.94
CA LYS A 72 -13.57 10.71 4.61
C LYS A 72 -13.06 9.51 3.82
N PRO A 73 -13.91 8.88 3.01
CA PRO A 73 -13.46 7.84 2.11
C PRO A 73 -12.35 8.36 1.18
N THR A 74 -11.33 7.54 0.98
CA THR A 74 -10.13 7.95 0.26
C THR A 74 -10.15 7.40 -1.16
N VAL A 75 -9.84 8.26 -2.12
CA VAL A 75 -9.55 7.86 -3.49
C VAL A 75 -8.31 6.97 -3.50
N ILE A 76 -8.36 5.87 -4.26
CA ILE A 76 -7.26 4.92 -4.37
C ILE A 76 -7.02 4.52 -5.82
N HIS A 77 -5.82 3.97 -6.06
CA HIS A 77 -5.53 3.15 -7.24
C HIS A 77 -5.20 1.73 -6.77
N TYR A 78 -5.63 0.73 -7.50
CA TYR A 78 -5.14 -0.62 -7.25
C TYR A 78 -3.69 -0.72 -7.69
N LEU A 79 -2.91 -1.51 -6.96
CA LEU A 79 -1.47 -1.66 -7.12
C LEU A 79 -1.13 -3.14 -7.30
N ALA A 80 -0.23 -3.42 -8.23
CA ALA A 80 0.44 -4.70 -8.31
C ALA A 80 1.93 -4.48 -8.54
N ILE A 81 2.76 -5.08 -7.69
CA ILE A 81 4.21 -5.04 -7.82
C ILE A 81 4.61 -6.15 -8.79
N LEU A 82 5.46 -5.81 -9.74
CA LEU A 82 5.92 -6.72 -10.79
C LEU A 82 7.21 -7.42 -10.36
N ASP A 83 7.30 -8.71 -10.67
CA ASP A 83 8.56 -9.43 -10.63
C ASP A 83 9.43 -9.04 -11.83
N ASP A 84 10.74 -9.24 -11.73
CA ASP A 84 11.68 -8.94 -12.81
C ASP A 84 11.30 -9.64 -14.13
N SER A 85 10.75 -10.85 -14.05
CA SER A 85 10.27 -11.61 -15.20
C SER A 85 8.97 -11.08 -15.80
N ALA A 86 8.22 -10.26 -15.06
CA ALA A 86 6.92 -9.73 -15.47
C ALA A 86 6.99 -8.23 -15.84
N ILE A 87 8.19 -7.63 -15.86
CA ILE A 87 8.36 -6.23 -16.24
C ILE A 87 8.00 -6.06 -17.70
N THR A 88 7.02 -5.21 -17.95
CA THR A 88 6.54 -4.85 -19.29
C THR A 88 6.80 -3.37 -19.56
N SER A 89 6.56 -2.95 -20.82
CA SER A 89 6.65 -1.54 -21.19
C SER A 89 5.71 -0.62 -20.41
N ASN A 90 4.69 -1.19 -19.73
CA ASN A 90 3.71 -0.44 -18.93
C ASN A 90 4.09 -0.35 -17.44
N GLY A 91 5.20 -0.96 -17.05
CA GLY A 91 5.68 -0.89 -15.67
C GLY A 91 6.16 0.51 -15.30
N ILE A 92 5.77 0.97 -14.13
CA ILE A 92 6.21 2.25 -13.56
C ILE A 92 7.36 1.96 -12.60
N LEU A 93 8.46 2.70 -12.75
CA LEU A 93 9.61 2.55 -11.87
C LEU A 93 9.40 3.37 -10.59
N SER A 94 9.47 2.70 -9.44
CA SER A 94 9.70 3.35 -8.16
C SER A 94 11.20 3.28 -7.86
N PRO A 95 11.89 4.41 -7.72
CA PRO A 95 13.33 4.41 -7.51
C PRO A 95 13.69 3.86 -6.13
N SER A 96 14.95 3.52 -5.93
CA SER A 96 15.48 3.22 -4.60
C SER A 96 15.36 4.48 -3.73
N GLN A 97 14.67 4.38 -2.61
CA GLN A 97 14.40 5.53 -1.74
C GLN A 97 14.02 5.08 -0.33
N MET A 98 14.04 6.05 0.58
CA MET A 98 13.64 5.83 1.97
C MET A 98 12.11 5.91 2.13
N TYR A 99 11.59 5.02 2.95
CA TYR A 99 10.18 5.02 3.34
C TYR A 99 10.03 5.11 4.85
N CYS A 100 9.04 5.87 5.27
CA CYS A 100 8.49 5.83 6.62
C CYS A 100 7.34 4.83 6.60
N SER A 101 7.48 3.73 7.33
CA SER A 101 6.57 2.59 7.21
C SER A 101 5.99 2.16 8.55
N ILE A 102 4.79 1.59 8.49
CA ILE A 102 4.13 0.94 9.62
C ILE A 102 3.35 -0.27 9.11
N ALA A 103 3.46 -1.38 9.83
CA ALA A 103 2.62 -2.55 9.60
C ALA A 103 1.47 -2.54 10.61
N VAL A 104 0.26 -2.72 10.15
CA VAL A 104 -0.93 -2.73 11.00
C VAL A 104 -1.76 -3.98 10.74
N ASN A 105 -2.28 -4.59 11.81
CA ASN A 105 -3.18 -5.74 11.72
C ASN A 105 -4.63 -5.35 11.99
N SER A 106 -4.98 -4.14 11.65
CA SER A 106 -6.32 -3.59 11.88
C SER A 106 -7.02 -3.29 10.57
N ASN A 107 -8.30 -2.97 10.69
CA ASN A 107 -9.05 -2.42 9.58
C ASN A 107 -8.57 -0.99 9.32
N PHE A 108 -7.76 -0.82 8.27
CA PHE A 108 -7.21 0.48 7.90
C PHE A 108 -8.32 1.53 7.71
N HIS A 109 -9.44 1.16 7.11
CA HIS A 109 -10.53 2.11 6.88
C HIS A 109 -11.13 2.63 8.18
N LYS A 110 -11.21 1.79 9.21
CA LYS A 110 -11.72 2.17 10.52
C LYS A 110 -10.73 3.06 11.28
N ASP A 111 -9.45 2.74 11.21
CA ASP A 111 -8.39 3.39 11.99
C ASP A 111 -7.55 4.38 11.18
N LYS A 112 -7.97 4.68 9.95
CA LYS A 112 -7.23 5.51 8.99
C LYS A 112 -6.75 6.83 9.58
N ALA A 113 -7.63 7.59 10.19
CA ALA A 113 -7.30 8.91 10.73
C ALA A 113 -6.19 8.83 11.78
N SER A 114 -6.29 7.87 12.70
CA SER A 114 -5.29 7.64 13.75
C SER A 114 -3.93 7.22 13.19
N ILE A 115 -3.94 6.28 12.23
CA ILE A 115 -2.72 5.77 11.60
C ILE A 115 -2.00 6.86 10.83
N ILE A 116 -2.74 7.62 10.01
CA ILE A 116 -2.16 8.71 9.21
C ILE A 116 -1.63 9.82 10.12
N HIS A 117 -2.38 10.18 11.16
CA HIS A 117 -1.93 11.18 12.12
C HIS A 117 -0.60 10.78 12.78
N LYS A 118 -0.49 9.52 13.18
CA LYS A 118 0.73 8.97 13.78
C LYS A 118 1.92 9.04 12.83
N LEU A 119 1.72 8.69 11.56
CA LEU A 119 2.76 8.77 10.53
C LEU A 119 3.18 10.21 10.25
N LEU A 120 2.22 11.11 10.05
CA LEU A 120 2.52 12.53 9.77
C LEU A 120 3.27 13.18 10.94
N ASN A 121 2.89 12.86 12.16
CA ASN A 121 3.56 13.37 13.34
C ASN A 121 5.01 12.90 13.42
N PHE A 122 5.25 11.62 13.17
CA PHE A 122 6.61 11.06 13.11
C PHE A 122 7.46 11.73 12.03
N ILE A 123 6.89 11.91 10.84
CA ILE A 123 7.56 12.55 9.70
C ILE A 123 7.97 13.98 10.06
N GLN A 124 7.07 14.74 10.68
CA GLN A 124 7.34 16.12 11.12
C GLN A 124 8.43 16.17 12.19
N LEU A 125 8.32 15.33 13.21
CA LEU A 125 9.28 15.29 14.33
C LEU A 125 10.69 14.89 13.90
N ASN A 126 10.82 14.14 12.82
CA ASN A 126 12.12 13.68 12.30
C ASN A 126 12.62 14.55 11.13
N ASN A 127 12.03 15.70 10.93
CA ASN A 127 12.43 16.66 9.88
C ASN A 127 12.47 16.03 8.48
N LEU A 128 11.43 15.26 8.17
CA LEU A 128 11.26 14.58 6.89
C LEU A 128 10.16 15.29 6.08
N GLU A 129 10.17 15.06 4.76
CA GLU A 129 9.06 15.46 3.89
C GLU A 129 8.62 14.29 3.02
N ILE A 130 7.34 14.26 2.71
CA ILE A 130 6.74 13.25 1.81
C ILE A 130 7.07 13.65 0.36
N ILE A 131 7.55 12.69 -0.43
CA ILE A 131 8.02 12.95 -1.80
C ILE A 131 7.23 12.23 -2.88
N GLY A 132 6.13 11.60 -2.54
CA GLY A 132 5.32 10.90 -3.54
C GLY A 132 4.09 10.23 -2.95
N ASP A 133 3.44 9.42 -3.75
CA ASP A 133 2.25 8.69 -3.38
C ASP A 133 2.57 7.57 -2.37
N ILE A 134 1.58 7.22 -1.58
CA ILE A 134 1.70 6.24 -0.50
C ILE A 134 1.31 4.86 -1.00
N PHE A 135 2.17 3.86 -0.74
CA PHE A 135 1.95 2.47 -1.11
C PHE A 135 1.45 1.68 0.10
N ILE A 136 0.27 1.08 -0.02
CA ILE A 136 -0.27 0.19 1.00
C ILE A 136 -0.22 -1.23 0.43
N LEU A 137 0.56 -2.10 1.07
CA LEU A 137 0.76 -3.47 0.65
C LEU A 137 0.01 -4.42 1.58
N SER A 138 -0.71 -5.36 1.01
CA SER A 138 -1.33 -6.45 1.75
C SER A 138 -0.28 -7.54 1.96
N ILE A 139 0.30 -7.59 3.17
CA ILE A 139 1.38 -8.53 3.50
C ILE A 139 0.84 -9.87 3.95
N LYS A 140 -0.17 -9.86 4.81
CA LYS A 140 -0.85 -11.06 5.29
C LYS A 140 -2.34 -10.89 5.06
N ASN A 141 -2.94 -11.79 4.28
CA ASN A 141 -4.33 -11.69 3.86
C ASN A 141 -5.01 -13.06 3.88
N HIS A 142 -6.19 -13.16 3.28
CA HIS A 142 -6.97 -14.40 3.24
C HIS A 142 -6.26 -15.61 2.57
N TRP A 143 -5.19 -15.38 1.81
CA TRP A 143 -4.38 -16.45 1.25
C TRP A 143 -3.44 -17.08 2.28
N HIS A 144 -3.11 -16.35 3.35
CA HIS A 144 -2.17 -16.76 4.38
C HIS A 144 -2.85 -17.27 5.65
N THR A 145 -4.06 -16.77 5.95
CA THR A 145 -4.79 -17.07 7.17
C THR A 145 -6.29 -16.96 6.96
N LYS A 146 -7.05 -17.75 7.72
CA LYS A 146 -8.51 -17.65 7.75
C LYS A 146 -9.01 -16.63 8.76
N ASP A 147 -8.17 -16.22 9.71
CA ASP A 147 -8.52 -15.26 10.75
C ASP A 147 -8.26 -13.84 10.26
N LYS A 148 -9.33 -13.06 10.07
CA LYS A 148 -9.25 -11.66 9.64
C LYS A 148 -8.47 -10.78 10.63
N ASN A 149 -8.40 -11.15 11.90
CA ASN A 149 -7.64 -10.41 12.91
C ASN A 149 -6.12 -10.56 12.71
N GLU A 150 -5.68 -11.52 11.91
CA GLU A 150 -4.28 -11.72 11.56
C GLU A 150 -3.87 -11.03 10.25
N TYR A 151 -4.77 -10.36 9.56
CA TYR A 151 -4.44 -9.62 8.35
C TYR A 151 -3.51 -8.46 8.67
N ILE A 152 -2.49 -8.28 7.83
CA ILE A 152 -1.48 -7.24 8.00
C ILE A 152 -1.39 -6.42 6.72
N LEU A 153 -1.51 -5.11 6.88
CA LEU A 153 -1.22 -4.12 5.85
C LEU A 153 0.06 -3.38 6.22
N LYS A 154 0.89 -3.13 5.24
CA LYS A 154 2.09 -2.30 5.42
C LYS A 154 1.90 -1.00 4.65
N ILE A 155 1.94 0.10 5.38
CA ILE A 155 1.79 1.44 4.81
C ILE A 155 3.19 2.02 4.65
N ASN A 156 3.53 2.42 3.42
CA ASN A 156 4.86 2.90 3.05
C ASN A 156 4.74 4.31 2.49
N VAL A 157 5.28 5.27 3.22
CA VAL A 157 5.27 6.69 2.85
C VAL A 157 6.67 7.07 2.36
N PRO A 158 6.84 7.41 1.07
CA PRO A 158 8.16 7.81 0.57
C PRO A 158 8.55 9.15 1.15
N VAL A 159 9.74 9.24 1.72
CA VAL A 159 10.23 10.43 2.43
C VAL A 159 11.68 10.73 2.08
N LYS A 160 12.06 11.98 2.30
CA LYS A 160 13.45 12.42 2.29
C LYS A 160 13.68 13.40 3.43
N ASN A 161 14.93 13.64 3.77
CA ASN A 161 15.29 14.71 4.70
C ASN A 161 14.94 16.07 4.09
N LYS A 162 14.40 16.94 4.92
CA LYS A 162 14.20 18.34 4.53
C LYS A 162 15.51 19.07 4.30
#